data_39c056f5812745c07d8d3e33b373d494
#
_entry.id   39c056f5812745c07d8d3e33b373d494
#
_cell.length_a   1.000
_cell.length_b   1.000
_cell.length_c   1.000
_cell.angle_alpha   90.00
_cell.angle_beta   90.00
_cell.angle_gamma   90.00
#
_symmetry.space_group_name_H-M   'P 1'
#
loop_
_entity.id
_entity.type
_entity.pdbx_description
1 polymer ?
#
loop_
_entity_poly.entity_id
_entity_poly.type
_entity_poly.pdbx_seq_one_letter_code
_entity_poly.pdbx_strand_id
1 'polypeptide(L)'
;MESIYAIGDIHGCLDLLDGLLSEVQPDLYRDKLVFIGDYIDRGPDSKGVVDYILNLQKLYPRENFICLKGNHEAMFQDFLRGIESDLFLLNGGLSTIEAYWGGNWDQSEDLTLPPEHEIFYDELQLYYETPNYLFVHGGLKPMTPLADQSFRGDDLPRTN
;
A
#
# COMPACT_ATOMS: atom_id res chain seq x y z
N MET A 1 -2.06 -8.24 26.17
CA MET A 1 -2.94 -8.75 25.10
C MET A 1 -2.35 -8.17 23.83
N GLU A 2 -2.28 -8.91 22.74
CA GLU A 2 -1.87 -8.40 21.42
C GLU A 2 -3.05 -7.63 20.82
N SER A 3 -2.82 -6.41 20.37
CA SER A 3 -3.81 -5.59 19.65
C SER A 3 -3.53 -5.60 18.14
N ILE A 4 -4.58 -5.37 17.35
CA ILE A 4 -4.45 -5.19 15.90
C ILE A 4 -4.94 -3.78 15.57
N TYR A 5 -4.08 -2.99 14.95
CA TYR A 5 -4.38 -1.67 14.45
C TYR A 5 -4.48 -1.73 12.92
N ALA A 6 -5.65 -1.46 12.38
CA ALA A 6 -5.87 -1.39 10.94
C ALA A 6 -5.77 0.08 10.49
N ILE A 7 -4.93 0.34 9.51
CA ILE A 7 -4.68 1.66 8.94
C ILE A 7 -5.16 1.65 7.50
N GLY A 8 -6.10 2.53 7.18
CA GLY A 8 -6.66 2.69 5.83
C GLY A 8 -5.73 3.44 4.90
N ASP A 9 -6.32 4.00 3.84
CA ASP A 9 -5.65 4.70 2.76
C ASP A 9 -4.76 5.84 3.28
N ILE A 10 -3.48 5.82 2.92
CA ILE A 10 -2.48 6.78 3.37
C ILE A 10 -2.23 7.84 2.31
N HIS A 11 -2.20 7.43 1.04
CA HIS A 11 -2.05 8.30 -0.11
C HIS A 11 -0.94 9.34 0.05
N GLY A 12 0.30 8.91 0.28
CA GLY A 12 1.46 9.78 0.37
C GLY A 12 1.45 10.79 1.53
N CYS A 13 0.53 10.67 2.49
CA CYS A 13 0.42 11.55 3.66
C CYS A 13 1.29 11.03 4.81
N LEU A 14 2.61 11.08 4.65
CA LEU A 14 3.59 10.61 5.63
C LEU A 14 3.43 11.28 7.00
N ASP A 15 3.22 12.59 7.01
CA ASP A 15 3.04 13.37 8.23
C ASP A 15 1.82 12.92 9.05
N LEU A 16 0.73 12.55 8.37
CA LEU A 16 -0.46 12.04 9.02
C LEU A 16 -0.25 10.62 9.57
N LEU A 17 0.46 9.77 8.84
CA LEU A 17 0.81 8.42 9.30
C LEU A 17 1.71 8.49 10.56
N ASP A 18 2.75 9.30 10.54
CA ASP A 18 3.66 9.47 11.67
C ASP A 18 2.93 10.06 12.87
N GLY A 19 2.09 11.08 12.65
CA GLY A 19 1.24 11.68 13.67
C GLY A 19 0.27 10.68 14.30
N LEU A 20 -0.39 9.84 13.47
CA LEU A 20 -1.30 8.79 13.94
C LEU A 20 -0.58 7.77 14.82
N LEU A 21 0.57 7.25 14.38
CA LEU A 21 1.33 6.27 15.16
C LEU A 21 1.91 6.87 16.44
N SER A 22 2.28 8.15 16.41
CA SER A 22 2.73 8.89 17.60
C SER A 22 1.62 9.09 18.64
N GLU A 23 0.36 9.26 18.19
CA GLU A 23 -0.80 9.40 19.08
C GLU A 23 -1.26 8.05 19.64
N VAL A 24 -1.38 7.04 18.77
CA VAL A 24 -1.86 5.70 19.13
C VAL A 24 -0.84 4.93 19.96
N GLN A 25 0.45 5.13 19.74
CA GLN A 25 1.56 4.49 20.44
C GLN A 25 1.44 2.95 20.55
N PRO A 26 1.30 2.22 19.44
CA PRO A 26 1.24 0.76 19.47
C PRO A 26 2.55 0.17 20.02
N ASP A 27 2.48 -0.94 20.73
CA ASP A 27 3.67 -1.71 21.11
C ASP A 27 4.17 -2.53 19.90
N LEU A 28 5.06 -1.95 19.10
CA LEU A 28 5.52 -2.52 17.83
C LEU A 28 6.27 -3.87 17.98
N TYR A 29 6.61 -4.28 19.20
CA TYR A 29 7.14 -5.61 19.48
C TYR A 29 6.05 -6.67 19.70
N ARG A 30 4.78 -6.26 19.89
CA ARG A 30 3.70 -7.17 20.27
C ARG A 30 2.44 -7.01 19.44
N ASP A 31 2.12 -5.76 19.10
CA ASP A 31 0.89 -5.42 18.39
C ASP A 31 1.09 -5.57 16.88
N LYS A 32 0.02 -5.84 16.16
CA LYS A 32 0.04 -5.90 14.69
C LYS A 32 -0.46 -4.60 14.08
N LEU A 33 0.28 -4.09 13.11
CA LEU A 33 -0.15 -3.04 12.21
C LEU A 33 -0.56 -3.66 10.87
N VAL A 34 -1.83 -3.51 10.51
CA VAL A 34 -2.38 -3.95 9.23
C VAL A 34 -2.65 -2.73 8.37
N PHE A 35 -1.78 -2.46 7.42
CA PHE A 35 -1.97 -1.43 6.41
C PHE A 35 -2.84 -2.01 5.30
N ILE A 36 -3.98 -1.37 5.02
CA ILE A 36 -5.01 -1.95 4.14
C ILE A 36 -4.77 -1.63 2.66
N GLY A 37 -3.68 -0.98 2.30
CA GLY A 37 -3.33 -0.58 0.93
C GLY A 37 -3.42 0.92 0.70
N ASP A 38 -3.27 1.33 -0.55
CA ASP A 38 -3.29 2.73 -1.00
C ASP A 38 -2.30 3.62 -0.25
N TYR A 39 -1.02 3.22 -0.30
CA TYR A 39 0.10 3.95 0.30
C TYR A 39 0.46 5.20 -0.48
N ILE A 40 0.28 5.15 -1.80
CA ILE A 40 0.81 6.06 -2.80
C ILE A 40 -0.28 6.91 -3.44
N ASP A 41 0.15 7.83 -4.30
CA ASP A 41 -0.67 8.73 -5.10
C ASP A 41 -1.36 9.84 -4.29
N ARG A 42 -1.75 10.90 -4.99
CA ARG A 42 -2.50 12.05 -4.47
C ARG A 42 -1.71 12.94 -3.51
N GLY A 43 -1.18 12.39 -2.44
CA GLY A 43 -0.43 13.13 -1.42
C GLY A 43 1.03 13.40 -1.79
N PRO A 44 1.73 14.18 -0.98
CA PRO A 44 3.01 14.77 -1.37
C PRO A 44 4.20 13.82 -1.28
N ASP A 45 4.13 12.73 -0.52
CA ASP A 45 5.31 11.91 -0.21
C ASP A 45 5.03 10.40 -0.24
N SER A 46 4.63 9.90 -1.41
CA SER A 46 4.41 8.46 -1.65
C SER A 46 5.64 7.62 -1.34
N LYS A 47 6.83 8.08 -1.76
CA LYS A 47 8.09 7.39 -1.50
C LYS A 47 8.42 7.36 0.00
N GLY A 48 8.25 8.48 0.69
CA GLY A 48 8.51 8.58 2.13
C GLY A 48 7.59 7.68 2.96
N VAL A 49 6.34 7.46 2.56
CA VAL A 49 5.44 6.49 3.22
C VAL A 49 6.01 5.07 3.14
N VAL A 50 6.48 4.64 1.96
CA VAL A 50 7.08 3.31 1.78
C VAL A 50 8.40 3.20 2.56
N ASP A 51 9.28 4.23 2.48
CA ASP A 51 10.52 4.31 3.28
C ASP A 51 10.22 4.16 4.78
N TYR A 52 9.18 4.83 5.27
CA TYR A 52 8.79 4.80 6.68
C TYR A 52 8.36 3.40 7.13
N ILE A 53 7.49 2.74 6.36
CA ILE A 53 7.04 1.37 6.66
C ILE A 53 8.19 0.38 6.61
N LEU A 54 9.06 0.46 5.60
CA LEU A 54 10.26 -0.36 5.49
C LEU A 54 11.21 -0.16 6.68
N ASN A 55 11.36 1.07 7.17
CA ASN A 55 12.17 1.35 8.35
C ASN A 55 11.56 0.73 9.62
N LEU A 56 10.25 0.77 9.79
CA LEU A 56 9.59 0.08 10.89
C LEU A 56 9.83 -1.44 10.82
N GLN A 57 9.70 -2.05 9.64
CA GLN A 57 9.98 -3.48 9.42
C GLN A 57 11.45 -3.88 9.63
N LYS A 58 12.40 -2.93 9.53
CA LYS A 58 13.82 -3.15 9.86
C LYS A 58 14.11 -3.09 11.36
N LEU A 59 13.35 -2.28 12.09
CA LEU A 59 13.57 -2.01 13.52
C LEU A 59 12.81 -2.95 14.45
N TYR A 60 11.71 -3.52 13.99
CA TYR A 60 10.77 -4.32 14.79
C TYR A 60 10.45 -5.65 14.09
N PRO A 61 9.85 -6.64 14.80
CA PRO A 61 9.50 -7.92 14.20
C PRO A 61 8.62 -7.74 12.94
N ARG A 62 9.14 -8.18 11.79
CA ARG A 62 8.51 -7.95 10.49
C ARG A 62 7.11 -8.56 10.39
N GLU A 63 6.87 -9.67 11.07
CA GLU A 63 5.58 -10.35 11.16
C GLU A 63 4.49 -9.52 11.84
N ASN A 64 4.84 -8.40 12.46
CA ASN A 64 3.89 -7.47 13.05
C ASN A 64 3.39 -6.42 12.06
N PHE A 65 3.97 -6.35 10.86
CA PHE A 65 3.61 -5.38 9.82
C PHE A 65 3.03 -6.10 8.62
N ILE A 66 1.72 -6.12 8.52
CA ILE A 66 0.97 -6.70 7.41
C ILE A 66 0.65 -5.58 6.42
N CYS A 67 1.13 -5.72 5.20
CA CYS A 67 0.91 -4.74 4.14
C CYS A 67 0.05 -5.35 3.05
N LEU A 68 -1.17 -4.82 2.87
CA LEU A 68 -2.07 -5.25 1.82
C LEU A 68 -1.88 -4.42 0.56
N LYS A 69 -2.26 -4.97 -0.58
CA LYS A 69 -2.25 -4.31 -1.87
C LYS A 69 -3.55 -3.55 -2.09
N GLY A 70 -3.47 -2.25 -2.33
CA GLY A 70 -4.57 -1.44 -2.80
C GLY A 70 -4.64 -1.40 -4.34
N ASN A 71 -5.69 -0.78 -4.86
CA ASN A 71 -5.83 -0.58 -6.31
C ASN A 71 -4.77 0.41 -6.84
N HIS A 72 -4.31 1.37 -6.03
CA HIS A 72 -3.26 2.30 -6.42
C HIS A 72 -1.92 1.60 -6.65
N GLU A 73 -1.54 0.65 -5.80
CA GLU A 73 -0.34 -0.16 -6.00
C GLU A 73 -0.46 -1.07 -7.23
N ALA A 74 -1.65 -1.62 -7.50
CA ALA A 74 -1.87 -2.42 -8.70
C ALA A 74 -1.72 -1.58 -9.97
N MET A 75 -2.33 -0.38 -10.02
CA MET A 75 -2.18 0.56 -11.15
C MET A 75 -0.73 1.02 -11.32
N PHE A 76 -0.02 1.27 -10.23
CA PHE A 76 1.40 1.66 -10.27
C PHE A 76 2.28 0.54 -10.84
N GLN A 77 2.08 -0.71 -10.43
CA GLN A 77 2.82 -1.84 -10.98
C GLN A 77 2.52 -2.05 -12.48
N ASP A 78 1.27 -1.86 -12.91
CA ASP A 78 0.89 -1.90 -14.33
C ASP A 78 1.56 -0.75 -15.10
N PHE A 79 1.58 0.46 -14.55
CA PHE A 79 2.27 1.61 -15.12
C PHE A 79 3.77 1.34 -15.33
N LEU A 80 4.47 0.78 -14.34
CA LEU A 80 5.90 0.42 -14.46
C LEU A 80 6.16 -0.64 -15.55
N ARG A 81 5.16 -1.45 -15.89
CA ARG A 81 5.22 -2.43 -16.98
C ARG A 81 4.78 -1.85 -18.34
N GLY A 82 4.43 -0.56 -18.39
CA GLY A 82 3.90 0.08 -19.58
C GLY A 82 2.45 -0.28 -19.91
N ILE A 83 1.68 -0.76 -18.93
CA ILE A 83 0.28 -1.15 -19.07
C ILE A 83 -0.61 -0.05 -18.47
N GLU A 84 -1.67 0.35 -19.20
CA GLU A 84 -2.72 1.29 -18.73
C GLU A 84 -2.19 2.55 -18.01
N SER A 85 -1.14 3.17 -18.56
CA SER A 85 -0.47 4.34 -17.96
C SER A 85 -1.43 5.50 -17.68
N ASP A 86 -2.42 5.74 -18.56
CA ASP A 86 -3.40 6.82 -18.40
C ASP A 86 -4.25 6.63 -17.13
N LEU A 87 -4.61 5.41 -16.81
CA LEU A 87 -5.42 5.12 -15.62
C LEU A 87 -4.69 5.49 -14.32
N PHE A 88 -3.42 5.13 -14.22
CA PHE A 88 -2.57 5.50 -13.09
C PHE A 88 -2.45 7.02 -12.95
N LEU A 89 -2.16 7.73 -14.04
CA LEU A 89 -2.00 9.18 -14.04
C LEU A 89 -3.30 9.90 -13.65
N LEU A 90 -4.45 9.45 -14.16
CA LEU A 90 -5.76 10.03 -13.86
C LEU A 90 -6.17 9.83 -12.39
N ASN A 91 -5.66 8.80 -11.72
CA ASN A 91 -5.94 8.52 -10.31
C ASN A 91 -4.96 9.21 -9.34
N GLY A 92 -4.10 10.10 -9.83
CA GLY A 92 -3.19 10.89 -9.00
C GLY A 92 -1.75 10.37 -8.96
N GLY A 93 -1.37 9.49 -9.87
CA GLY A 93 -0.04 8.88 -9.97
C GLY A 93 1.09 9.86 -10.23
N LEU A 94 0.79 11.07 -10.72
CA LEU A 94 1.81 12.11 -10.91
C LEU A 94 2.56 12.46 -9.62
N SER A 95 1.89 12.47 -8.49
CA SER A 95 2.54 12.73 -7.18
C SER A 95 3.53 11.62 -6.81
N THR A 96 3.23 10.37 -7.15
CA THR A 96 4.14 9.24 -6.95
C THR A 96 5.35 9.33 -7.88
N ILE A 97 5.14 9.64 -9.15
CA ILE A 97 6.24 9.88 -10.10
C ILE A 97 7.16 10.99 -9.59
N GLU A 98 6.58 12.10 -9.14
CA GLU A 98 7.34 13.23 -8.60
C GLU A 98 8.14 12.84 -7.35
N ALA A 99 7.55 12.05 -6.45
CA ALA A 99 8.19 11.59 -5.21
C ALA A 99 9.37 10.62 -5.48
N TYR A 100 9.30 9.78 -6.52
CA TYR A 100 10.34 8.80 -6.84
C TYR A 100 11.43 9.35 -7.77
N TRP A 101 11.05 10.12 -8.80
CA TRP A 101 11.96 10.52 -9.88
C TRP A 101 12.07 12.04 -10.08
N GLY A 102 11.27 12.82 -9.34
CA GLY A 102 11.26 14.28 -9.46
C GLY A 102 10.37 14.81 -10.60
N GLY A 103 10.16 16.13 -10.62
CA GLY A 103 9.19 16.78 -11.50
C GLY A 103 9.57 16.89 -12.98
N ASN A 104 10.71 16.38 -13.44
CA ASN A 104 11.16 16.42 -14.82
C ASN A 104 11.09 15.05 -15.52
N TRP A 105 10.23 14.16 -15.05
CA TRP A 105 10.07 12.84 -15.64
C TRP A 105 9.63 12.91 -17.11
N ASP A 106 10.33 12.15 -17.97
CA ASP A 106 10.00 11.94 -19.38
C ASP A 106 9.53 10.49 -19.57
N GLN A 107 8.41 10.30 -20.29
CA GLN A 107 7.85 8.97 -20.59
C GLN A 107 8.80 8.02 -21.32
N SER A 108 9.92 8.53 -21.86
CA SER A 108 10.96 7.72 -22.51
C SER A 108 12.00 7.16 -21.53
N GLU A 109 11.98 7.55 -20.25
CA GLU A 109 12.94 7.09 -19.26
C GLU A 109 12.52 5.76 -18.63
N ASP A 110 13.48 4.84 -18.46
CA ASP A 110 13.28 3.60 -17.72
C ASP A 110 13.11 3.92 -16.24
N LEU A 111 11.89 3.72 -15.74
CA LEU A 111 11.56 3.94 -14.33
C LEU A 111 12.02 2.75 -13.50
N THR A 112 13.08 2.93 -12.73
CA THR A 112 13.58 1.92 -11.80
C THR A 112 13.29 2.32 -10.37
N LEU A 113 12.74 1.41 -9.58
CA LEU A 113 12.54 1.58 -8.15
C LEU A 113 13.82 1.25 -7.37
N PRO A 114 13.99 1.84 -6.16
CA PRO A 114 14.96 1.28 -5.21
C PRO A 114 14.65 -0.21 -4.97
N PRO A 115 15.66 -1.09 -4.90
CA PRO A 115 15.44 -2.55 -4.83
C PRO A 115 14.53 -2.99 -3.66
N GLU A 116 14.64 -2.32 -2.51
CA GLU A 116 13.79 -2.62 -1.35
C GLU A 116 12.33 -2.19 -1.55
N HIS A 117 12.07 -1.17 -2.37
CA HIS A 117 10.71 -0.75 -2.75
C HIS A 117 10.09 -1.72 -3.76
N GLU A 118 10.87 -2.21 -4.72
CA GLU A 118 10.42 -3.24 -5.65
C GLU A 118 9.96 -4.48 -4.87
N ILE A 119 10.78 -4.96 -3.93
CA ILE A 119 10.42 -6.07 -3.04
C ILE A 119 9.18 -5.75 -2.22
N PHE A 120 9.05 -4.53 -1.68
CA PHE A 120 7.87 -4.13 -0.92
C PHE A 120 6.59 -4.28 -1.75
N TYR A 121 6.55 -3.75 -2.98
CA TYR A 121 5.38 -3.84 -3.84
C TYR A 121 5.07 -5.28 -4.28
N ASP A 122 6.09 -6.11 -4.48
CA ASP A 122 5.91 -7.51 -4.88
C ASP A 122 5.39 -8.39 -3.74
N GLU A 123 5.71 -8.06 -2.48
CA GLU A 123 5.30 -8.81 -1.30
C GLU A 123 3.94 -8.37 -0.71
N LEU A 124 3.29 -7.34 -1.27
CA LEU A 124 1.97 -6.90 -0.83
C LEU A 124 0.94 -8.03 -0.94
N GLN A 125 0.23 -8.26 0.17
CA GLN A 125 -0.77 -9.32 0.27
C GLN A 125 -2.13 -8.81 -0.23
N LEU A 126 -2.98 -9.70 -0.73
CA LEU A 126 -4.34 -9.34 -1.16
C LEU A 126 -5.34 -9.33 -0.02
N TYR A 127 -5.06 -10.08 1.03
CA TYR A 127 -5.86 -10.12 2.26
C TYR A 127 -5.01 -10.60 3.44
N TYR A 128 -5.50 -10.33 4.63
CA TYR A 128 -4.97 -10.91 5.87
C TYR A 128 -6.14 -11.43 6.73
N GLU A 129 -6.04 -12.68 7.19
CA GLU A 129 -7.08 -13.34 7.95
C GLU A 129 -6.59 -13.68 9.36
N THR A 130 -7.46 -13.47 10.33
CA THR A 130 -7.32 -13.90 11.72
C THR A 130 -8.53 -14.72 12.10
N PRO A 131 -8.56 -15.40 13.26
CA PRO A 131 -9.75 -16.16 13.69
C PRO A 131 -11.05 -15.34 13.76
N ASN A 132 -10.96 -14.00 13.91
CA ASN A 132 -12.11 -13.14 14.12
C ASN A 132 -12.31 -12.07 13.03
N TYR A 133 -11.28 -11.79 12.22
CA TYR A 133 -11.31 -10.68 11.25
C TYR A 133 -10.67 -11.10 9.94
N LEU A 134 -11.22 -10.58 8.87
CA LEU A 134 -10.64 -10.60 7.54
C LEU A 134 -10.39 -9.15 7.10
N PHE A 135 -9.16 -8.84 6.75
CA PHE A 135 -8.74 -7.53 6.25
C PHE A 135 -8.53 -7.63 4.75
N VAL A 136 -9.17 -6.74 4.00
CA VAL A 136 -9.08 -6.65 2.54
C VAL A 136 -9.15 -5.19 2.12
N HIS A 137 -8.50 -4.85 1.01
CA HIS A 137 -8.70 -3.56 0.35
C HIS A 137 -9.88 -3.69 -0.64
N GLY A 138 -10.79 -2.71 -0.65
CA GLY A 138 -11.88 -2.64 -1.62
C GLY A 138 -13.11 -3.54 -1.34
N GLY A 139 -13.05 -4.41 -0.32
CA GLY A 139 -14.20 -5.20 0.13
C GLY A 139 -14.32 -6.59 -0.48
N LEU A 140 -15.50 -7.20 -0.31
CA LEU A 140 -15.81 -8.56 -0.75
C LEU A 140 -16.88 -8.55 -1.86
N LYS A 141 -16.88 -9.57 -2.71
CA LYS A 141 -17.93 -9.75 -3.73
C LYS A 141 -19.28 -9.97 -3.04
N PRO A 142 -20.28 -9.12 -3.32
CA PRO A 142 -21.60 -9.26 -2.73
C PRO A 142 -22.23 -10.63 -3.06
N MET A 143 -23.04 -11.15 -2.15
CA MET A 143 -23.79 -12.42 -2.32
C MET A 143 -22.93 -13.66 -2.58
N THR A 144 -21.62 -13.57 -2.35
CA THR A 144 -20.67 -14.69 -2.50
C THR A 144 -20.24 -15.14 -1.10
N PRO A 145 -20.39 -16.42 -0.73
CA PRO A 145 -19.90 -16.94 0.53
C PRO A 145 -18.38 -16.66 0.72
N LEU A 146 -17.92 -16.46 1.94
CA LEU A 146 -16.53 -16.16 2.21
C LEU A 146 -15.56 -17.23 1.67
N ALA A 147 -15.96 -18.50 1.75
CA ALA A 147 -15.17 -19.61 1.21
C ALA A 147 -15.03 -19.60 -0.31
N ASP A 148 -15.91 -18.90 -1.01
CA ASP A 148 -15.95 -18.81 -2.48
C ASP A 148 -15.42 -17.46 -2.99
N GLN A 149 -14.94 -16.58 -2.08
CA GLN A 149 -14.28 -15.33 -2.47
C GLN A 149 -12.96 -15.64 -3.17
N SER A 150 -12.69 -14.95 -4.27
CA SER A 150 -11.39 -14.98 -4.91
C SER A 150 -10.67 -13.65 -4.64
N PHE A 151 -9.47 -13.75 -4.09
CA PHE A 151 -8.61 -12.59 -3.85
C PHE A 151 -7.54 -12.60 -4.95
N ARG A 152 -7.79 -11.90 -6.04
CA ARG A 152 -6.85 -11.72 -7.15
C ARG A 152 -6.57 -10.25 -7.34
N GLY A 153 -5.37 -9.91 -7.83
CA GLY A 153 -5.03 -8.52 -8.13
C GLY A 153 -6.01 -7.84 -9.09
N ASP A 154 -6.62 -8.63 -10.00
CA ASP A 154 -7.63 -8.15 -10.95
C ASP A 154 -9.01 -7.87 -10.30
N ASP A 155 -9.24 -8.36 -9.09
CA ASP A 155 -10.48 -8.11 -8.33
C ASP A 155 -10.48 -6.77 -7.59
N LEU A 156 -9.33 -6.07 -7.53
CA LEU A 156 -9.24 -4.74 -6.94
C LEU A 156 -9.96 -3.72 -7.84
N PRO A 157 -10.84 -2.86 -7.27
CA PRO A 157 -11.49 -1.82 -8.05
C PRO A 157 -10.43 -0.85 -8.61
N ARG A 158 -10.44 -0.63 -9.93
CA ARG A 158 -9.48 0.26 -10.61
C ARG A 158 -9.95 1.73 -10.68
N THR A 159 -11.14 2.00 -10.17
CA THR A 159 -11.72 3.35 -10.07
C THR A 159 -12.36 3.54 -8.70
N ASN A 160 -12.15 4.69 -8.11
CA ASN A 160 -12.89 5.15 -6.92
C ASN A 160 -14.14 5.89 -7.33
#